data_39a5ecd5cbea9145ec2efcce6568d636
#
_entry.id   39a5ecd5cbea9145ec2efcce6568d636
#
_cell.length_a   1.000
_cell.length_b   1.000
_cell.length_c   1.000
_cell.angle_alpha   90.00
_cell.angle_beta   90.00
_cell.angle_gamma   90.00
#
_symmetry.space_group_name_H-M   'P 1'
#
loop_
_entity.id
_entity.type
_entity.pdbx_description
1 polymer ?
#
loop_
_entity_poly.entity_id
_entity_poly.type
_entity_poly.pdbx_seq_one_letter_code
_entity_poly.pdbx_strand_id
1 'polypeptide(L)'
;MVAVVAVVLADVLDGGTIVGLINISAMILVLGGTLGATTMSTPMVDLKGVPKFLGKVLRPKGTPVDQTIDDIAALAEVARREGLLRLEDELGRRPVPEFLQRGVQLIVDGADEDRIRLMMEQEISIYEERELAGATFFETAGGFAPTLGIIGTVVGLISVLSNLSDVQKLAPSIATAFTATLWGISTANLFWLPLANRVKANLKHEVQAREMIIEGCIAIAAGHNPRLISEQLAVFRMPGKAGRGKKADAGGEGEEQPELQQVVGR
;
A
#
# COMPACT_ATOMS: atom_id res chain seq x y z
N MET A 1 2.91 -5.35 -14.26
CA MET A 1 2.96 -6.45 -15.27
C MET A 1 2.47 -5.97 -16.65
N VAL A 2 1.23 -5.44 -16.78
CA VAL A 2 0.70 -5.00 -18.09
C VAL A 2 1.62 -4.00 -18.82
N ALA A 3 2.14 -2.99 -18.09
CA ALA A 3 3.01 -1.98 -18.68
C ALA A 3 4.36 -2.55 -19.21
N VAL A 4 4.93 -3.52 -18.51
CA VAL A 4 6.17 -4.20 -18.98
C VAL A 4 5.88 -4.99 -20.26
N VAL A 5 4.77 -5.73 -20.27
CA VAL A 5 4.33 -6.48 -21.46
C VAL A 5 4.09 -5.56 -22.65
N ALA A 6 3.47 -4.39 -22.41
CA ALA A 6 3.20 -3.41 -23.47
C ALA A 6 4.49 -2.85 -24.09
N VAL A 7 5.51 -2.53 -23.27
CA VAL A 7 6.81 -2.05 -23.77
C VAL A 7 7.52 -3.10 -24.61
N VAL A 8 7.57 -4.34 -24.12
CA VAL A 8 8.21 -5.46 -24.84
C VAL A 8 7.45 -5.78 -26.12
N LEU A 9 6.10 -5.78 -26.08
CA LEU A 9 5.27 -6.05 -27.25
C LEU A 9 5.45 -4.98 -28.33
N ALA A 10 5.53 -3.70 -27.94
CA ALA A 10 5.78 -2.61 -28.89
C ALA A 10 7.13 -2.77 -29.59
N ASP A 11 8.21 -3.09 -28.85
CA ASP A 11 9.53 -3.32 -29.44
C ASP A 11 9.54 -4.50 -30.42
N VAL A 12 8.88 -5.59 -30.07
CA VAL A 12 8.77 -6.78 -30.95
C VAL A 12 7.97 -6.49 -32.20
N LEU A 13 6.89 -5.70 -32.12
CA LEU A 13 6.07 -5.33 -33.28
C LEU A 13 6.84 -4.40 -34.24
N ASP A 14 7.75 -3.57 -33.73
CA ASP A 14 8.63 -2.72 -34.54
C ASP A 14 9.85 -3.48 -35.13
N GLY A 15 9.90 -4.81 -34.95
CA GLY A 15 10.99 -5.65 -35.47
C GLY A 15 12.23 -5.67 -34.57
N GLY A 16 12.13 -5.12 -33.38
CA GLY A 16 13.19 -5.20 -32.35
C GLY A 16 13.29 -6.61 -31.78
N THR A 17 14.39 -6.85 -31.07
CA THR A 17 14.61 -8.14 -30.39
C THR A 17 14.75 -7.87 -28.89
N ILE A 18 14.13 -8.71 -28.06
CA ILE A 18 14.27 -8.63 -26.58
C ILE A 18 15.75 -8.62 -26.17
N VAL A 19 16.61 -9.32 -26.91
CA VAL A 19 18.05 -9.33 -26.66
C VAL A 19 18.67 -7.96 -26.88
N GLY A 20 18.17 -7.16 -27.83
CA GLY A 20 18.63 -5.78 -28.09
C GLY A 20 18.35 -4.83 -26.92
N LEU A 21 17.31 -5.09 -26.13
CA LEU A 21 16.99 -4.31 -24.93
C LEU A 21 17.90 -4.70 -23.73
N ILE A 22 18.54 -5.87 -23.76
CA ILE A 22 19.38 -6.36 -22.68
C ILE A 22 20.83 -5.93 -22.94
N ASN A 23 21.24 -4.83 -22.30
CA ASN A 23 22.62 -4.37 -22.30
C ASN A 23 23.18 -4.40 -20.86
N ILE A 24 24.04 -5.38 -20.59
CA ILE A 24 24.58 -5.63 -19.24
C ILE A 24 25.30 -4.39 -18.69
N SER A 25 26.08 -3.70 -19.51
CA SER A 25 26.81 -2.50 -19.10
C SER A 25 25.86 -1.38 -18.67
N ALA A 26 24.82 -1.11 -19.48
CA ALA A 26 23.79 -0.15 -19.16
C ALA A 26 23.01 -0.52 -17.88
N MET A 27 22.68 -1.81 -17.73
CA MET A 27 21.96 -2.30 -16.54
C MET A 27 22.82 -2.15 -15.27
N ILE A 28 24.10 -2.49 -15.30
CA ILE A 28 25.00 -2.31 -14.15
C ILE A 28 25.09 -0.82 -13.77
N LEU A 29 25.25 0.07 -14.74
CA LEU A 29 25.34 1.50 -14.49
C LEU A 29 24.04 2.03 -13.88
N VAL A 30 22.89 1.72 -14.47
CA VAL A 30 21.60 2.25 -14.02
C VAL A 30 21.18 1.61 -12.69
N LEU A 31 21.13 0.28 -12.61
CA LEU A 31 20.65 -0.39 -11.39
C LEU A 31 21.67 -0.27 -10.26
N GLY A 32 22.94 -0.52 -10.54
CA GLY A 32 24.02 -0.39 -9.55
C GLY A 32 24.19 1.04 -9.06
N GLY A 33 24.18 2.02 -9.97
CA GLY A 33 24.23 3.43 -9.63
C GLY A 33 23.00 3.88 -8.84
N THR A 34 21.78 3.46 -9.25
CA THR A 34 20.54 3.79 -8.52
C THR A 34 20.59 3.25 -7.10
N LEU A 35 20.92 1.97 -6.93
CA LEU A 35 21.03 1.37 -5.59
C LEU A 35 22.13 2.04 -4.77
N GLY A 36 23.29 2.31 -5.37
CA GLY A 36 24.40 2.99 -4.70
C GLY A 36 24.01 4.39 -4.22
N ALA A 37 23.44 5.21 -5.09
CA ALA A 37 23.01 6.57 -4.75
C ALA A 37 21.90 6.56 -3.69
N THR A 38 20.92 5.65 -3.82
CA THR A 38 19.81 5.52 -2.87
C THR A 38 20.32 5.08 -1.50
N THR A 39 21.22 4.11 -1.44
CA THR A 39 21.80 3.67 -0.15
C THR A 39 22.60 4.74 0.54
N MET A 40 23.33 5.57 -0.21
CA MET A 40 24.05 6.72 0.34
C MET A 40 23.12 7.83 0.85
N SER A 41 21.92 7.94 0.28
CA SER A 41 20.92 8.95 0.66
C SER A 41 20.02 8.48 1.82
N THR A 42 20.08 7.20 2.19
CA THR A 42 19.18 6.60 3.18
C THR A 42 19.92 6.30 4.48
N PRO A 43 19.38 6.71 5.65
CA PRO A 43 19.97 6.34 6.94
C PRO A 43 20.08 4.82 7.10
N MET A 44 21.18 4.36 7.73
CA MET A 44 21.45 2.92 7.91
C MET A 44 20.35 2.18 8.69
N VAL A 45 19.62 2.89 9.55
CA VAL A 45 18.49 2.32 10.32
C VAL A 45 17.36 1.90 9.37
N ASP A 46 17.03 2.76 8.41
CA ASP A 46 15.95 2.53 7.46
C ASP A 46 16.34 1.51 6.39
N LEU A 47 17.61 1.51 5.98
CA LEU A 47 18.14 0.57 5.00
C LEU A 47 17.98 -0.89 5.42
N LYS A 48 18.18 -1.20 6.71
CA LYS A 48 17.97 -2.56 7.26
C LYS A 48 16.50 -3.00 7.17
N GLY A 49 15.57 -2.06 7.11
CA GLY A 49 14.13 -2.30 6.98
C GLY A 49 13.67 -2.61 5.55
N VAL A 50 14.44 -2.21 4.53
CA VAL A 50 14.02 -2.31 3.11
C VAL A 50 13.56 -3.71 2.68
N PRO A 51 14.25 -4.81 3.01
CA PRO A 51 13.77 -6.15 2.65
C PRO A 51 12.42 -6.50 3.27
N LYS A 52 12.17 -6.02 4.50
CA LYS A 52 10.90 -6.22 5.22
C LYS A 52 9.76 -5.42 4.56
N PHE A 53 10.04 -4.18 4.12
CA PHE A 53 9.08 -3.37 3.38
C PHE A 53 8.70 -4.01 2.05
N LEU A 54 9.66 -4.54 1.30
CA LEU A 54 9.39 -5.26 0.06
C LEU A 54 8.48 -6.49 0.29
N GLY A 55 8.72 -7.23 1.36
CA GLY A 55 7.86 -8.34 1.79
C GLY A 55 6.43 -7.90 2.11
N LYS A 56 6.25 -6.77 2.80
CA LYS A 56 4.93 -6.18 3.12
C LYS A 56 4.19 -5.70 1.86
N VAL A 57 4.90 -5.14 0.89
CA VAL A 57 4.29 -4.69 -0.38
C VAL A 57 3.72 -5.86 -1.17
N LEU A 58 4.44 -6.97 -1.21
CA LEU A 58 4.03 -8.17 -1.94
C LEU A 58 2.90 -8.93 -1.23
N ARG A 59 2.88 -8.91 0.11
CA ARG A 59 1.88 -9.59 0.95
C ARG A 59 1.38 -8.66 2.05
N PRO A 60 0.51 -7.69 1.72
CA PRO A 60 -0.02 -6.78 2.72
C PRO A 60 -0.88 -7.57 3.72
N LYS A 61 -0.50 -7.50 5.00
CA LYS A 61 -1.32 -7.94 6.12
C LYS A 61 -1.93 -6.68 6.72
N GLY A 62 -3.09 -6.27 6.25
CA GLY A 62 -3.84 -5.16 6.83
C GLY A 62 -4.76 -5.61 7.96
N THR A 63 -5.13 -4.71 8.83
CA THR A 63 -6.13 -4.92 9.88
C THR A 63 -7.48 -5.24 9.25
N PRO A 64 -8.13 -6.37 9.59
CA PRO A 64 -9.42 -6.75 9.04
C PRO A 64 -10.53 -5.89 9.66
N VAL A 65 -10.92 -4.81 8.98
CA VAL A 65 -11.85 -3.78 9.49
C VAL A 65 -13.17 -4.38 10.00
N ASP A 66 -13.83 -5.24 9.19
CA ASP A 66 -15.13 -5.82 9.56
C ASP A 66 -15.04 -6.65 10.85
N GLN A 67 -14.05 -7.54 10.94
CA GLN A 67 -13.82 -8.36 12.12
C GLN A 67 -13.47 -7.49 13.33
N THR A 68 -12.66 -6.46 13.14
CA THR A 68 -12.26 -5.55 14.24
C THR A 68 -13.45 -4.76 14.77
N ILE A 69 -14.41 -4.36 13.94
CA ILE A 69 -15.66 -3.72 14.38
C ILE A 69 -16.48 -4.69 15.25
N ASP A 70 -16.59 -5.94 14.81
CA ASP A 70 -17.33 -6.96 15.58
C ASP A 70 -16.63 -7.26 16.91
N ASP A 71 -15.30 -7.30 16.94
CA ASP A 71 -14.52 -7.49 18.16
C ASP A 71 -14.70 -6.31 19.14
N ILE A 72 -14.65 -5.06 18.65
CA ILE A 72 -14.90 -3.85 19.45
C ILE A 72 -16.31 -3.87 20.04
N ALA A 73 -17.32 -4.23 19.24
CA ALA A 73 -18.70 -4.32 19.73
C ALA A 73 -18.87 -5.38 20.82
N ALA A 74 -18.22 -6.53 20.65
CA ALA A 74 -18.23 -7.60 21.64
C ALA A 74 -17.52 -7.19 22.94
N LEU A 75 -16.37 -6.50 22.85
CA LEU A 75 -15.67 -5.94 24.00
C LEU A 75 -16.52 -4.87 24.71
N ALA A 76 -17.22 -4.02 23.97
CA ALA A 76 -18.16 -3.05 24.54
C ALA A 76 -19.32 -3.72 25.29
N GLU A 77 -19.82 -4.86 24.81
CA GLU A 77 -20.85 -5.63 25.50
C GLU A 77 -20.36 -6.21 26.83
N VAL A 78 -19.14 -6.75 26.87
CA VAL A 78 -18.50 -7.25 28.09
C VAL A 78 -18.26 -6.10 29.08
N ALA A 79 -17.69 -4.99 28.62
CA ALA A 79 -17.44 -3.80 29.43
C ALA A 79 -18.70 -3.30 30.13
N ARG A 80 -19.82 -3.29 29.41
CA ARG A 80 -21.12 -2.81 29.91
C ARG A 80 -21.79 -3.77 30.90
N ARG A 81 -21.64 -5.10 30.72
CA ARG A 81 -22.28 -6.12 31.57
C ARG A 81 -21.44 -6.46 32.78
N GLU A 82 -20.14 -6.56 32.61
CA GLU A 82 -19.22 -7.13 33.62
C GLU A 82 -18.20 -6.11 34.15
N GLY A 83 -18.17 -4.93 33.55
CA GLY A 83 -17.22 -3.85 33.91
C GLY A 83 -15.93 -3.89 33.12
N LEU A 84 -15.19 -2.76 33.15
CA LEU A 84 -13.98 -2.53 32.33
C LEU A 84 -12.83 -3.50 32.67
N LEU A 85 -12.71 -3.91 33.91
CA LEU A 85 -11.64 -4.83 34.35
C LEU A 85 -11.74 -6.23 33.70
N ARG A 86 -12.93 -6.66 33.27
CA ARG A 86 -13.11 -7.94 32.61
C ARG A 86 -12.60 -7.96 31.16
N LEU A 87 -12.36 -6.79 30.60
CA LEU A 87 -11.79 -6.69 29.24
C LEU A 87 -10.41 -7.35 29.14
N GLU A 88 -9.61 -7.32 30.20
CA GLU A 88 -8.29 -7.97 30.24
C GLU A 88 -8.40 -9.49 30.05
N ASP A 89 -9.34 -10.14 30.76
CA ASP A 89 -9.62 -11.57 30.62
C ASP A 89 -10.09 -11.92 29.20
N GLU A 90 -10.89 -11.04 28.59
CA GLU A 90 -11.46 -11.27 27.26
C GLU A 90 -10.41 -11.12 26.16
N LEU A 91 -9.43 -10.21 26.30
CA LEU A 91 -8.29 -10.10 25.39
C LEU A 91 -7.47 -11.40 25.33
N GLY A 92 -7.34 -12.12 26.44
CA GLY A 92 -6.65 -13.41 26.47
C GLY A 92 -7.38 -14.52 25.72
N ARG A 93 -8.68 -14.37 25.44
CA ARG A 93 -9.54 -15.35 24.77
C ARG A 93 -9.73 -15.09 23.29
N ARG A 94 -9.53 -13.84 22.84
CA ARG A 94 -9.77 -13.41 21.46
C ARG A 94 -8.48 -12.92 20.79
N PRO A 95 -8.15 -13.43 19.59
CA PRO A 95 -7.02 -12.90 18.80
C PRO A 95 -7.44 -11.58 18.15
N VAL A 96 -7.32 -10.47 18.86
CA VAL A 96 -7.59 -9.12 18.33
C VAL A 96 -6.29 -8.44 17.89
N PRO A 97 -6.35 -7.40 17.01
CA PRO A 97 -5.18 -6.65 16.60
C PRO A 97 -4.40 -6.08 17.80
N GLU A 98 -3.06 -6.11 17.74
CA GLU A 98 -2.19 -5.64 18.83
C GLU A 98 -2.46 -4.18 19.22
N PHE A 99 -2.81 -3.34 18.24
CA PHE A 99 -3.18 -1.95 18.47
C PHE A 99 -4.47 -1.82 19.29
N LEU A 100 -5.47 -2.68 19.03
CA LEU A 100 -6.70 -2.76 19.83
C LEU A 100 -6.41 -3.26 21.25
N GLN A 101 -5.53 -4.25 21.40
CA GLN A 101 -5.13 -4.74 22.74
C GLN A 101 -4.56 -3.61 23.60
N ARG A 102 -3.68 -2.77 23.02
CA ARG A 102 -3.12 -1.61 23.74
C ARG A 102 -4.17 -0.58 24.11
N GLY A 103 -5.11 -0.28 23.22
CA GLY A 103 -6.23 0.62 23.53
C GLY A 103 -7.09 0.11 24.68
N VAL A 104 -7.43 -1.18 24.65
CA VAL A 104 -8.19 -1.82 25.75
C VAL A 104 -7.41 -1.83 27.07
N GLN A 105 -6.07 -2.04 27.02
CA GLN A 105 -5.25 -1.96 28.21
C GLN A 105 -5.30 -0.56 28.85
N LEU A 106 -5.25 0.51 28.06
CA LEU A 106 -5.40 1.87 28.57
C LEU A 106 -6.76 2.09 29.26
N ILE A 107 -7.83 1.48 28.72
CA ILE A 107 -9.16 1.54 29.35
C ILE A 107 -9.16 0.82 30.70
N VAL A 108 -8.59 -0.37 30.78
CA VAL A 108 -8.48 -1.15 32.03
C VAL A 108 -7.64 -0.42 33.07
N ASP A 109 -6.57 0.26 32.64
CA ASP A 109 -5.70 1.09 33.49
C ASP A 109 -6.37 2.39 33.96
N GLY A 110 -7.62 2.66 33.53
CA GLY A 110 -8.41 3.82 33.97
C GLY A 110 -8.00 5.14 33.31
N ALA A 111 -7.40 5.09 32.11
CA ALA A 111 -7.11 6.30 31.36
C ALA A 111 -8.43 6.97 30.89
N ASP A 112 -8.49 8.29 30.95
CA ASP A 112 -9.61 9.07 30.40
C ASP A 112 -9.58 9.06 28.86
N GLU A 113 -10.68 9.49 28.25
CA GLU A 113 -10.87 9.49 26.79
C GLU A 113 -9.80 10.33 26.05
N ASP A 114 -9.44 11.48 26.59
CA ASP A 114 -8.44 12.37 26.00
C ASP A 114 -7.04 11.74 26.04
N ARG A 115 -6.72 11.06 27.14
CA ARG A 115 -5.44 10.35 27.29
C ARG A 115 -5.34 9.13 26.40
N ILE A 116 -6.43 8.36 26.26
CA ILE A 116 -6.50 7.22 25.33
C ILE A 116 -6.23 7.73 23.91
N ARG A 117 -6.96 8.77 23.49
CA ARG A 117 -6.79 9.40 22.16
C ARG A 117 -5.35 9.83 21.94
N LEU A 118 -4.80 10.63 22.84
CA LEU A 118 -3.45 11.18 22.71
C LEU A 118 -2.39 10.08 22.57
N MET A 119 -2.44 9.07 23.44
CA MET A 119 -1.43 8.00 23.43
C MET A 119 -1.53 7.14 22.18
N MET A 120 -2.73 6.81 21.72
CA MET A 120 -2.94 6.01 20.54
C MET A 120 -2.63 6.78 19.24
N GLU A 121 -2.95 8.08 19.15
CA GLU A 121 -2.56 8.93 18.02
C GLU A 121 -1.04 9.10 17.91
N GLN A 122 -0.34 9.24 19.03
CA GLN A 122 1.13 9.25 19.05
C GLN A 122 1.71 7.95 18.51
N GLU A 123 1.12 6.81 18.84
CA GLU A 123 1.55 5.52 18.31
C GLU A 123 1.30 5.42 16.79
N ILE A 124 0.18 5.94 16.28
CA ILE A 124 -0.08 6.01 14.84
C ILE A 124 0.99 6.86 14.17
N SER A 125 1.30 8.04 14.70
CA SER A 125 2.30 8.95 14.13
C SER A 125 3.68 8.28 14.02
N ILE A 126 4.14 7.62 15.07
CA ILE A 126 5.42 6.88 15.08
C ILE A 126 5.39 5.72 14.08
N TYR A 127 4.28 5.00 13.99
CA TYR A 127 4.10 3.92 13.03
C TYR A 127 4.15 4.44 11.59
N GLU A 128 3.43 5.54 11.32
CA GLU A 128 3.37 6.18 10.01
C GLU A 128 4.75 6.67 9.55
N GLU A 129 5.48 7.39 10.41
CA GLU A 129 6.84 7.84 10.12
C GLU A 129 7.77 6.69 9.74
N ARG A 130 7.70 5.60 10.50
CA ARG A 130 8.52 4.40 10.26
C ARG A 130 8.17 3.68 8.96
N GLU A 131 6.90 3.59 8.60
CA GLU A 131 6.48 2.95 7.34
C GLU A 131 6.75 3.87 6.12
N LEU A 132 6.63 5.21 6.28
CA LEU A 132 6.97 6.17 5.24
C LEU A 132 8.46 6.13 4.86
N ALA A 133 9.36 5.85 5.80
CA ALA A 133 10.78 5.68 5.50
C ALA A 133 11.00 4.61 4.41
N GLY A 134 10.23 3.52 4.43
CA GLY A 134 10.26 2.50 3.37
C GLY A 134 9.77 3.00 2.02
N ALA A 135 8.71 3.82 1.98
CA ALA A 135 8.23 4.44 0.74
C ALA A 135 9.24 5.42 0.18
N THR A 136 9.86 6.23 1.03
CA THR A 136 10.88 7.22 0.67
C THR A 136 12.09 6.58 0.01
N PHE A 137 12.53 5.40 0.47
CA PHE A 137 13.61 4.65 -0.19
C PHE A 137 13.28 4.37 -1.67
N PHE A 138 12.08 3.84 -1.94
CA PHE A 138 11.66 3.53 -3.32
C PHE A 138 11.44 4.80 -4.16
N GLU A 139 10.94 5.90 -3.58
CA GLU A 139 10.81 7.18 -4.28
C GLU A 139 12.17 7.76 -4.66
N THR A 140 13.12 7.72 -3.74
CA THR A 140 14.48 8.17 -3.97
C THR A 140 15.17 7.38 -5.08
N ALA A 141 14.99 6.05 -5.08
CA ALA A 141 15.46 5.18 -6.17
C ALA A 141 14.79 5.54 -7.50
N GLY A 142 13.48 5.80 -7.49
CA GLY A 142 12.72 6.25 -8.67
C GLY A 142 13.19 7.60 -9.20
N GLY A 143 13.65 8.49 -8.33
CA GLY A 143 14.23 9.78 -8.71
C GLY A 143 15.64 9.65 -9.32
N PHE A 144 16.49 8.77 -8.78
CA PHE A 144 17.85 8.58 -9.29
C PHE A 144 17.91 7.76 -10.59
N ALA A 145 17.03 6.80 -10.79
CA ALA A 145 17.10 5.90 -11.93
C ALA A 145 17.09 6.62 -13.30
N PRO A 146 16.20 7.60 -13.58
CA PRO A 146 16.23 8.33 -14.85
C PRO A 146 17.50 9.16 -15.03
N THR A 147 18.00 9.81 -13.97
CA THR A 147 19.20 10.64 -14.03
C THR A 147 20.45 9.79 -14.31
N LEU A 148 20.53 8.60 -13.73
CA LEU A 148 21.59 7.64 -14.04
C LEU A 148 21.45 7.09 -15.47
N GLY A 149 20.25 6.97 -16.00
CA GLY A 149 20.01 6.71 -17.42
C GLY A 149 20.61 7.79 -18.32
N ILE A 150 20.43 9.07 -17.96
CA ILE A 150 21.05 10.21 -18.69
C ILE A 150 22.58 10.15 -18.59
N ILE A 151 23.12 9.86 -17.41
CA ILE A 151 24.58 9.67 -17.26
C ILE A 151 25.05 8.55 -18.18
N GLY A 152 24.32 7.44 -18.28
CA GLY A 152 24.64 6.35 -19.19
C GLY A 152 24.64 6.77 -20.66
N THR A 153 23.72 7.64 -21.07
CA THR A 153 23.71 8.21 -22.43
C THR A 153 24.97 9.05 -22.67
N VAL A 154 25.35 9.91 -21.74
CA VAL A 154 26.56 10.75 -21.87
C VAL A 154 27.82 9.89 -21.97
N VAL A 155 27.94 8.86 -21.09
CA VAL A 155 29.09 7.93 -21.12
C VAL A 155 29.15 7.17 -22.45
N GLY A 156 27.99 6.69 -22.96
CA GLY A 156 27.93 6.06 -24.27
C GLY A 156 28.34 6.96 -25.42
N LEU A 157 27.90 8.22 -25.42
CA LEU A 157 28.31 9.21 -26.44
C LEU A 157 29.81 9.59 -26.36
N ILE A 158 30.38 9.68 -25.16
CA ILE A 158 31.81 9.83 -24.98
C ILE A 158 32.56 8.66 -25.62
N SER A 159 32.06 7.43 -25.43
CA SER A 159 32.65 6.25 -26.06
C SER A 159 32.56 6.29 -27.58
N VAL A 160 31.47 6.79 -28.17
CA VAL A 160 31.33 7.02 -29.61
C VAL A 160 32.38 7.99 -30.10
N LEU A 161 32.53 9.15 -29.44
CA LEU A 161 33.50 10.18 -29.83
C LEU A 161 34.96 9.68 -29.72
N SER A 162 35.25 8.86 -28.74
CA SER A 162 36.60 8.29 -28.53
C SER A 162 36.95 7.18 -29.55
N ASN A 163 35.97 6.62 -30.27
CA ASN A 163 36.17 5.54 -31.22
C ASN A 163 35.70 5.90 -32.65
N LEU A 164 35.69 7.17 -33.02
CA LEU A 164 35.21 7.61 -34.34
C LEU A 164 35.94 6.94 -35.54
N SER A 165 37.17 6.51 -35.36
CA SER A 165 37.93 5.78 -36.39
C SER A 165 37.56 4.32 -36.52
N ASP A 166 36.86 3.74 -35.54
CA ASP A 166 36.44 2.34 -35.50
C ASP A 166 34.94 2.19 -35.68
N VAL A 167 34.48 2.12 -36.94
CA VAL A 167 33.09 2.06 -37.31
C VAL A 167 32.35 0.84 -36.66
N GLN A 168 33.08 -0.23 -36.39
CA GLN A 168 32.47 -1.47 -35.77
C GLN A 168 32.08 -1.24 -34.32
N LYS A 169 32.71 -0.27 -33.61
CA LYS A 169 32.41 0.07 -32.23
C LYS A 169 31.36 1.16 -32.08
N LEU A 170 31.05 1.92 -33.12
CA LEU A 170 30.11 3.05 -33.06
C LEU A 170 28.70 2.58 -32.75
N ALA A 171 28.16 1.61 -33.53
CA ALA A 171 26.79 1.13 -33.35
C ALA A 171 26.54 0.51 -31.96
N PRO A 172 27.41 -0.38 -31.41
CA PRO A 172 27.26 -0.86 -30.05
C PRO A 172 27.29 0.23 -28.98
N SER A 173 28.16 1.25 -29.12
CA SER A 173 28.24 2.34 -28.15
C SER A 173 26.99 3.22 -28.17
N ILE A 174 26.44 3.51 -29.36
CA ILE A 174 25.17 4.23 -29.51
C ILE A 174 24.01 3.42 -28.89
N ALA A 175 23.94 2.12 -29.18
CA ALA A 175 22.91 1.25 -28.60
C ALA A 175 22.99 1.23 -27.07
N THR A 176 24.20 1.17 -26.49
CA THR A 176 24.39 1.24 -25.03
C THR A 176 23.88 2.55 -24.44
N ALA A 177 24.13 3.69 -25.12
CA ALA A 177 23.65 4.97 -24.68
C ALA A 177 22.10 5.00 -24.58
N PHE A 178 21.40 4.59 -25.62
CA PHE A 178 19.93 4.59 -25.64
C PHE A 178 19.34 3.57 -24.68
N THR A 179 19.92 2.37 -24.57
CA THR A 179 19.43 1.34 -23.63
C THR A 179 19.62 1.77 -22.18
N ALA A 180 20.65 2.53 -21.82
CA ALA A 180 20.81 3.08 -20.47
C ALA A 180 19.64 4.01 -20.10
N THR A 181 19.27 4.92 -20.99
CA THR A 181 18.11 5.81 -20.75
C THR A 181 16.83 5.03 -20.67
N LEU A 182 16.60 4.06 -21.55
CA LEU A 182 15.42 3.18 -21.51
C LEU A 182 15.31 2.47 -20.15
N TRP A 183 16.40 1.84 -19.69
CA TRP A 183 16.41 1.17 -18.38
C TRP A 183 16.20 2.14 -17.22
N GLY A 184 16.77 3.34 -17.27
CA GLY A 184 16.61 4.38 -16.26
C GLY A 184 15.12 4.75 -16.09
N ILE A 185 14.47 5.14 -17.19
CA ILE A 185 13.08 5.57 -17.18
C ILE A 185 12.13 4.40 -16.90
N SER A 186 12.38 3.23 -17.49
CA SER A 186 11.52 2.06 -17.32
C SER A 186 11.56 1.56 -15.89
N THR A 187 12.74 1.42 -15.27
CA THR A 187 12.82 0.95 -13.88
C THR A 187 12.19 1.95 -12.90
N ALA A 188 12.34 3.25 -13.12
CA ALA A 188 11.68 4.27 -12.30
C ALA A 188 10.15 4.10 -12.32
N ASN A 189 9.55 4.08 -13.52
CA ASN A 189 8.11 4.17 -13.68
C ASN A 189 7.39 2.81 -13.58
N LEU A 190 8.07 1.69 -13.87
CA LEU A 190 7.48 0.36 -13.83
C LEU A 190 7.77 -0.40 -12.54
N PHE A 191 8.77 0.03 -11.78
CA PHE A 191 9.21 -0.69 -10.58
C PHE A 191 9.27 0.22 -9.34
N TRP A 192 10.17 1.21 -9.29
CA TRP A 192 10.45 1.98 -8.08
C TRP A 192 9.24 2.81 -7.60
N LEU A 193 8.70 3.66 -8.46
CA LEU A 193 7.56 4.53 -8.11
C LEU A 193 6.27 3.77 -7.83
N PRO A 194 5.88 2.73 -8.59
CA PRO A 194 4.72 1.91 -8.23
C PRO A 194 4.86 1.20 -6.88
N LEU A 195 6.07 0.75 -6.51
CA LEU A 195 6.32 0.17 -5.19
C LEU A 195 6.12 1.21 -4.08
N ALA A 196 6.70 2.40 -4.23
CA ALA A 196 6.52 3.50 -3.28
C ALA A 196 5.05 3.84 -3.07
N ASN A 197 4.31 4.03 -4.17
CA ASN A 197 2.88 4.35 -4.13
C ASN A 197 2.05 3.24 -3.46
N ARG A 198 2.42 1.98 -3.68
CA ARG A 198 1.74 0.85 -3.03
C ARG A 198 1.99 0.79 -1.53
N VAL A 199 3.22 1.10 -1.08
CA VAL A 199 3.52 1.25 0.36
C VAL A 199 2.63 2.33 0.97
N LYS A 200 2.59 3.53 0.36
CA LYS A 200 1.76 4.65 0.83
C LYS A 200 0.27 4.34 0.87
N ALA A 201 -0.24 3.66 -0.16
CA ALA A 201 -1.65 3.25 -0.20
C ALA A 201 -1.98 2.26 0.92
N ASN A 202 -1.14 1.25 1.13
CA ASN A 202 -1.33 0.28 2.21
C ASN A 202 -1.24 0.94 3.58
N LEU A 203 -0.31 1.87 3.78
CA LEU A 203 -0.16 2.64 5.01
C LEU A 203 -1.42 3.46 5.31
N LYS A 204 -1.95 4.17 4.32
CA LYS A 204 -3.18 4.96 4.48
C LYS A 204 -4.36 4.09 4.97
N HIS A 205 -4.53 2.90 4.41
CA HIS A 205 -5.58 1.98 4.84
C HIS A 205 -5.36 1.47 6.28
N GLU A 206 -4.12 1.20 6.65
CA GLU A 206 -3.79 0.76 8.01
C GLU A 206 -4.00 1.88 9.03
N VAL A 207 -3.62 3.13 8.70
CA VAL A 207 -3.87 4.32 9.55
C VAL A 207 -5.37 4.50 9.76
N GLN A 208 -6.18 4.45 8.70
CA GLN A 208 -7.65 4.53 8.82
C GLN A 208 -8.24 3.44 9.71
N ALA A 209 -7.73 2.19 9.61
CA ALA A 209 -8.17 1.12 10.49
C ALA A 209 -7.79 1.36 11.96
N ARG A 210 -6.64 1.97 12.22
CA ARG A 210 -6.21 2.33 13.57
C ARG A 210 -7.01 3.50 14.14
N GLU A 211 -7.30 4.53 13.33
CA GLU A 211 -8.21 5.62 13.72
C GLU A 211 -9.58 5.08 14.13
N MET A 212 -10.14 4.13 13.37
CA MET A 212 -11.37 3.43 13.75
C MET A 212 -11.25 2.74 15.12
N ILE A 213 -10.11 2.09 15.40
CA ILE A 213 -9.87 1.44 16.69
C ILE A 213 -9.84 2.47 17.82
N ILE A 214 -9.23 3.64 17.63
CA ILE A 214 -9.24 4.72 18.62
C ILE A 214 -10.67 5.13 18.96
N GLU A 215 -11.49 5.42 17.95
CA GLU A 215 -12.90 5.79 18.15
C GLU A 215 -13.67 4.69 18.88
N GLY A 216 -13.39 3.41 18.55
CA GLY A 216 -13.97 2.26 19.24
C GLY A 216 -13.56 2.18 20.72
N CYS A 217 -12.29 2.37 21.03
CA CYS A 217 -11.77 2.36 22.40
C CYS A 217 -12.37 3.50 23.24
N ILE A 218 -12.45 4.70 22.68
CA ILE A 218 -13.08 5.87 23.34
C ILE A 218 -14.56 5.59 23.62
N ALA A 219 -15.29 5.04 22.64
CA ALA A 219 -16.70 4.70 22.82
C ALA A 219 -16.92 3.60 23.88
N ILE A 220 -15.98 2.64 24.03
CA ILE A 220 -16.02 1.66 25.13
C ILE A 220 -15.78 2.36 26.48
N ALA A 221 -14.76 3.22 26.59
CA ALA A 221 -14.44 3.97 27.80
C ALA A 221 -15.61 4.86 28.24
N ALA A 222 -16.29 5.52 27.30
CA ALA A 222 -17.47 6.34 27.53
C ALA A 222 -18.74 5.50 27.86
N GLY A 223 -18.68 4.17 27.79
CA GLY A 223 -19.81 3.29 28.09
C GLY A 223 -20.94 3.31 27.07
N HIS A 224 -20.65 3.65 25.80
CA HIS A 224 -21.62 3.70 24.73
C HIS A 224 -22.28 2.34 24.47
N ASN A 225 -23.47 2.35 23.86
CA ASN A 225 -24.18 1.14 23.50
C ASN A 225 -23.42 0.40 22.38
N PRO A 226 -23.13 -0.92 22.52
CA PRO A 226 -22.41 -1.72 21.53
C PRO A 226 -22.98 -1.62 20.11
N ARG A 227 -24.32 -1.56 19.99
CA ARG A 227 -24.97 -1.39 18.68
C ARG A 227 -24.67 -0.03 18.04
N LEU A 228 -24.68 1.04 18.84
CA LEU A 228 -24.34 2.39 18.35
C LEU A 228 -22.87 2.47 17.95
N ILE A 229 -21.97 1.80 18.70
CA ILE A 229 -20.55 1.70 18.35
C ILE A 229 -20.40 1.04 16.99
N SER A 230 -21.06 -0.10 16.74
CA SER A 230 -20.98 -0.78 15.44
C SER A 230 -21.52 0.09 14.30
N GLU A 231 -22.61 0.83 14.53
CA GLU A 231 -23.18 1.75 13.53
C GLU A 231 -22.23 2.94 13.25
N GLN A 232 -21.63 3.53 14.28
CA GLN A 232 -20.65 4.60 14.16
C GLN A 232 -19.39 4.14 13.40
N LEU A 233 -18.83 2.99 13.75
CA LEU A 233 -17.62 2.45 13.12
C LEU A 233 -17.88 1.92 11.70
N ALA A 234 -19.12 1.64 11.33
CA ALA A 234 -19.48 1.20 9.97
C ALA A 234 -19.08 2.20 8.88
N VAL A 235 -18.91 3.48 9.21
CA VAL A 235 -18.42 4.52 8.29
C VAL A 235 -17.01 4.20 7.77
N PHE A 236 -16.20 3.50 8.54
CA PHE A 236 -14.84 3.07 8.15
C PHE A 236 -14.83 1.84 7.22
N ARG A 237 -15.97 1.21 6.99
CA ARG A 237 -16.08 0.13 6.01
C ARG A 237 -15.85 0.68 4.61
N MET A 238 -14.92 0.08 3.86
CA MET A 238 -14.70 0.50 2.47
C MET A 238 -15.97 0.28 1.64
N PRO A 239 -16.40 1.26 0.84
CA PRO A 239 -17.49 1.07 -0.12
C PRO A 239 -17.06 0.03 -1.16
N GLY A 240 -17.60 -1.18 -1.06
CA GLY A 240 -17.32 -2.28 -2.01
C GLY A 240 -17.46 -3.70 -1.46
N LYS A 241 -17.48 -3.91 -0.14
CA LYS A 241 -17.68 -5.23 0.48
C LYS A 241 -19.02 -5.40 1.23
N ALA A 242 -19.78 -4.36 1.39
CA ALA A 242 -21.10 -4.39 2.06
C ALA A 242 -22.19 -4.98 1.15
N GLY A 243 -22.09 -6.25 0.74
CA GLY A 243 -23.14 -6.81 -0.12
C GLY A 243 -23.04 -8.27 -0.49
N ARG A 244 -22.17 -9.07 0.12
CA ARG A 244 -22.08 -10.50 -0.24
C ARG A 244 -22.54 -11.50 0.84
N GLY A 245 -23.07 -11.01 1.95
CA GLY A 245 -23.42 -11.83 3.12
C GLY A 245 -24.90 -11.90 3.52
N LYS A 246 -25.86 -11.33 2.75
CA LYS A 246 -27.29 -11.48 3.06
C LYS A 246 -28.17 -11.41 1.80
N LYS A 247 -28.04 -12.39 0.92
CA LYS A 247 -29.05 -12.77 -0.08
C LYS A 247 -29.09 -14.30 -0.22
N ALA A 248 -29.50 -14.94 0.84
CA ALA A 248 -30.06 -16.30 0.81
C ALA A 248 -31.04 -16.34 1.98
N ASP A 249 -32.29 -16.19 1.67
CA ASP A 249 -33.54 -16.53 2.28
C ASP A 249 -34.55 -15.35 2.29
N ALA A 250 -35.14 -15.10 1.14
CA ALA A 250 -36.51 -14.67 1.01
C ALA A 250 -37.01 -15.28 -0.29
N GLY A 251 -37.47 -16.52 -0.16
CA GLY A 251 -38.22 -17.23 -1.18
C GLY A 251 -39.60 -16.59 -1.36
N GLY A 252 -39.97 -16.55 -2.60
CA GLY A 252 -41.29 -16.71 -3.14
C GLY A 252 -42.46 -15.95 -2.50
N GLU A 253 -42.93 -14.96 -3.19
CA GLU A 253 -44.36 -14.81 -3.44
C GLU A 253 -44.52 -13.87 -4.64
N GLY A 254 -45.26 -14.37 -5.61
CA GLY A 254 -45.49 -13.67 -6.87
C GLY A 254 -46.37 -12.44 -6.69
N GLU A 255 -46.08 -11.40 -7.40
CA GLU A 255 -47.05 -10.34 -7.71
C GLU A 255 -47.07 -10.08 -9.22
N GLU A 256 -48.30 -10.28 -9.72
CA GLU A 256 -48.73 -10.05 -11.10
C GLU A 256 -48.40 -8.63 -11.57
N GLN A 257 -47.93 -8.56 -12.80
CA GLN A 257 -47.83 -7.31 -13.53
C GLN A 257 -49.22 -6.89 -14.03
N PRO A 258 -49.71 -5.66 -13.83
CA PRO A 258 -50.80 -5.12 -14.61
C PRO A 258 -50.29 -4.58 -15.97
N GLU A 259 -50.82 -5.14 -17.02
CA GLU A 259 -50.75 -4.66 -18.39
C GLU A 259 -51.14 -3.16 -18.48
N LEU A 260 -50.24 -2.31 -18.95
CA LEU A 260 -50.58 -0.98 -19.46
C LEU A 260 -50.98 -1.09 -20.94
N GLN A 261 -52.27 -1.11 -21.17
CA GLN A 261 -52.90 -0.93 -22.49
C GLN A 261 -52.53 0.45 -23.05
N GLN A 262 -52.10 0.40 -24.30
CA GLN A 262 -51.93 1.53 -25.19
C GLN A 262 -53.27 2.26 -25.35
N VAL A 263 -53.30 3.57 -25.21
CA VAL A 263 -54.30 4.43 -25.79
C VAL A 263 -53.62 5.36 -26.78
N VAL A 264 -53.77 4.99 -28.04
CA VAL A 264 -53.59 5.85 -29.22
C VAL A 264 -54.89 6.62 -29.42
N GLY A 265 -54.83 7.91 -29.74
CA GLY A 265 -55.89 8.57 -30.42
C GLY A 265 -56.23 10.00 -30.01
N ARG A 266 -55.78 10.89 -30.72
CA ARG A 266 -56.24 12.14 -31.40
C ARG A 266 -55.45 13.36 -31.05
#